data_dce7aa60a9f6e5601c1d9347e30797ae
#
_entry.id   dce7aa60a9f6e5601c1d9347e30797ae
#
_cell.length_a   1.000
_cell.length_b   1.000
_cell.length_c   1.000
_cell.angle_alpha   90.00
_cell.angle_beta   90.00
_cell.angle_gamma   90.00
#
_symmetry.space_group_name_H-M   'P 1'
#
loop_
_entity.id
_entity.type
_entity.pdbx_description
1 polymer ?
#
loop_
_entity_poly.entity_id
_entity_poly.type
_entity_poly.pdbx_seq_one_letter_code
_entity_poly.pdbx_strand_id
1 'polypeptide(L)'
;ELVDQLLGVEGEYRDAEIDDVLSTLLQRYPDHAPYDLINGLTGLGVYALARWPRLGAVACVLGVVEQLAKRARHDNAGVFWWTPVPRRHPYWPGGVDLGVAHGIVGVIPFLARVHRLGLAQGTVRPLLDGAVSWLLAHMVDTASGPTVPYFVTEGVEPAPARSAWCYGDPGVAAALLLAARDVGEPAWAAAATGLAVRAAARPHDQTGVTDAGLCHGSAGLAHLFNRMYEMTAEPALAEAARFWIERTLELCPVTEPGRDATFTDAGWPACQGSGLLEGTAGVALAMEAASTTVEPLWDQMLLVSNVGTAGRHSR
;
A
#
# COMPACT_ATOMS: atom_id res chain seq x y z
N GLU A 1 -4.83 19.33 -2.22
CA GLU A 1 -3.49 19.94 -2.11
C GLU A 1 -2.72 19.85 -3.43
N LEU A 2 -2.56 18.67 -4.05
CA LEU A 2 -1.90 18.55 -5.37
C LEU A 2 -2.68 19.30 -6.46
N VAL A 3 -4.00 19.15 -6.47
CA VAL A 3 -4.91 19.88 -7.37
C VAL A 3 -4.91 21.36 -7.06
N ASP A 4 -4.88 21.76 -5.78
CA ASP A 4 -4.84 23.16 -5.36
C ASP A 4 -3.50 23.82 -5.69
N GLN A 5 -2.38 23.10 -5.56
CA GLN A 5 -1.06 23.53 -6.02
C GLN A 5 -0.99 23.71 -7.55
N LEU A 6 -1.60 22.80 -8.30
CA LEU A 6 -1.67 22.86 -9.76
C LEU A 6 -2.60 23.99 -10.25
N LEU A 7 -3.66 24.29 -9.51
CA LEU A 7 -4.65 25.32 -9.87
C LEU A 7 -4.36 26.69 -9.24
N GLY A 8 -3.33 26.82 -8.40
CA GLY A 8 -2.99 28.07 -7.72
C GLY A 8 -4.08 28.62 -6.78
N VAL A 9 -4.93 27.73 -6.25
CA VAL A 9 -6.02 28.09 -5.35
C VAL A 9 -5.53 27.99 -3.90
N GLU A 10 -5.63 29.10 -3.15
CA GLU A 10 -5.33 29.09 -1.71
C GLU A 10 -6.35 28.22 -0.95
N GLY A 11 -5.96 26.95 -0.71
CA GLY A 11 -6.82 25.92 -0.09
C GLY A 11 -6.92 25.98 1.44
N GLU A 12 -6.32 26.97 2.13
CA GLU A 12 -6.20 26.98 3.60
C GLU A 12 -7.55 26.93 4.34
N TYR A 13 -8.59 27.55 3.83
CA TYR A 13 -9.90 27.56 4.49
C TYR A 13 -10.65 26.23 4.39
N ARG A 14 -10.62 25.58 3.22
CA ARG A 14 -11.27 24.26 3.03
C ARG A 14 -10.57 23.15 3.83
N ASP A 15 -9.30 23.27 4.00
CA ASP A 15 -8.46 22.30 4.70
C ASP A 15 -8.76 22.24 6.20
N ALA A 16 -9.03 23.37 6.86
CA ALA A 16 -9.41 23.42 8.26
C ALA A 16 -10.79 22.76 8.50
N GLU A 17 -11.75 22.99 7.61
CA GLU A 17 -13.07 22.35 7.68
C GLU A 17 -12.97 20.82 7.54
N ILE A 18 -12.11 20.32 6.65
CA ILE A 18 -11.89 18.88 6.50
C ILE A 18 -11.24 18.29 7.76
N ASP A 19 -10.25 18.97 8.36
CA ASP A 19 -9.62 18.52 9.60
C ASP A 19 -10.62 18.45 10.76
N ASP A 20 -11.52 19.42 10.88
CA ASP A 20 -12.57 19.43 11.91
C ASP A 20 -13.57 18.27 11.71
N VAL A 21 -13.99 18.03 10.47
CA VAL A 21 -14.86 16.89 10.13
C VAL A 21 -14.18 15.56 10.46
N LEU A 22 -12.91 15.39 10.07
CA LEU A 22 -12.15 14.17 10.36
C LEU A 22 -11.94 13.98 11.86
N SER A 23 -11.61 15.05 12.60
CA SER A 23 -11.46 14.98 14.05
C SER A 23 -12.77 14.56 14.73
N THR A 24 -13.91 15.10 14.30
CA THR A 24 -15.23 14.71 14.79
C THR A 24 -15.56 13.25 14.46
N LEU A 25 -15.27 12.81 13.24
CA LEU A 25 -15.44 11.43 12.81
C LEU A 25 -14.61 10.47 13.66
N LEU A 26 -13.34 10.77 13.90
CA LEU A 26 -12.43 9.93 14.67
C LEU A 26 -12.84 9.79 16.13
N GLN A 27 -13.36 10.86 16.76
CA GLN A 27 -13.90 10.80 18.13
C GLN A 27 -15.09 9.82 18.27
N ARG A 28 -15.86 9.62 17.20
CA ARG A 28 -17.06 8.79 17.15
C ARG A 28 -16.92 7.60 16.22
N TYR A 29 -15.66 7.23 15.88
CA TYR A 29 -15.43 6.17 14.90
C TYR A 29 -16.00 4.83 15.38
N PRO A 30 -16.96 4.22 14.64
CA PRO A 30 -17.66 3.03 15.12
C PRO A 30 -16.73 1.84 15.30
N ASP A 31 -16.93 1.03 16.33
CA ASP A 31 -16.04 -0.12 16.62
C ASP A 31 -16.01 -1.17 15.52
N HIS A 32 -17.09 -1.29 14.75
CA HIS A 32 -17.22 -2.22 13.62
C HIS A 32 -16.76 -1.62 12.28
N ALA A 33 -16.35 -0.34 12.26
CA ALA A 33 -15.91 0.31 11.04
C ALA A 33 -14.49 -0.17 10.64
N PRO A 34 -14.16 -0.17 9.34
CA PRO A 34 -12.88 -0.65 8.83
C PRO A 34 -11.67 0.11 9.40
N TYR A 35 -10.57 -0.59 9.57
CA TYR A 35 -9.29 0.00 9.99
C TYR A 35 -8.31 0.15 8.83
N ASP A 36 -8.62 -0.39 7.69
CA ASP A 36 -7.75 -0.59 6.53
C ASP A 36 -7.40 0.71 5.76
N LEU A 37 -6.56 0.56 4.74
CA LEU A 37 -6.09 1.68 3.91
C LEU A 37 -7.19 2.22 2.98
N ILE A 38 -8.01 1.35 2.40
CA ILE A 38 -8.99 1.74 1.36
C ILE A 38 -10.26 2.32 1.96
N ASN A 39 -10.79 1.68 3.03
CA ASN A 39 -12.12 2.00 3.55
C ASN A 39 -12.09 2.55 4.98
N GLY A 40 -10.91 2.66 5.60
CA GLY A 40 -10.82 2.80 7.04
C GLY A 40 -9.81 3.79 7.59
N LEU A 41 -9.47 3.56 8.85
CA LEU A 41 -8.61 4.44 9.66
C LEU A 41 -7.26 4.71 9.03
N THR A 42 -6.62 3.68 8.49
CA THR A 42 -5.28 3.82 7.89
C THR A 42 -5.31 4.80 6.72
N GLY A 43 -6.33 4.75 5.86
CA GLY A 43 -6.49 5.70 4.76
C GLY A 43 -6.68 7.14 5.23
N LEU A 44 -7.48 7.35 6.28
CA LEU A 44 -7.63 8.66 6.91
C LEU A 44 -6.29 9.16 7.48
N GLY A 45 -5.52 8.25 8.08
CA GLY A 45 -4.18 8.55 8.59
C GLY A 45 -3.19 8.93 7.50
N VAL A 46 -3.19 8.21 6.37
CA VAL A 46 -2.34 8.52 5.20
C VAL A 46 -2.70 9.88 4.61
N TYR A 47 -3.99 10.19 4.48
CA TYR A 47 -4.45 11.51 4.07
C TYR A 47 -3.94 12.61 5.02
N ALA A 48 -4.08 12.41 6.33
CA ALA A 48 -3.60 13.37 7.33
C ALA A 48 -2.06 13.53 7.29
N LEU A 49 -1.30 12.44 7.10
CA LEU A 49 0.16 12.49 6.95
C LEU A 49 0.60 13.30 5.73
N ALA A 50 -0.13 13.26 4.62
CA ALA A 50 0.17 14.06 3.43
C ALA A 50 0.06 15.57 3.69
N ARG A 51 -0.65 15.98 4.76
CA ARG A 51 -0.87 17.36 5.18
C ARG A 51 -0.01 17.81 6.36
N TRP A 52 0.91 16.93 6.81
CA TRP A 52 1.90 17.28 7.83
C TRP A 52 2.71 18.52 7.38
N PRO A 53 3.06 19.51 8.26
CA PRO A 53 2.92 19.50 9.73
C PRO A 53 1.74 20.34 10.27
N ARG A 54 0.64 20.50 9.53
CA ARG A 54 -0.52 21.28 9.99
C ARG A 54 -1.10 20.71 11.28
N LEU A 55 -1.49 21.57 12.23
CA LEU A 55 -1.99 21.15 13.55
C LEU A 55 -3.23 20.26 13.47
N GLY A 56 -4.19 20.58 12.59
CA GLY A 56 -5.37 19.75 12.37
C GLY A 56 -5.01 18.35 11.85
N ALA A 57 -4.06 18.27 10.91
CA ALA A 57 -3.56 17.02 10.40
C ALA A 57 -2.86 16.17 11.48
N VAL A 58 -2.07 16.81 12.36
CA VAL A 58 -1.45 16.15 13.53
C VAL A 58 -2.50 15.56 14.45
N ALA A 59 -3.56 16.32 14.77
CA ALA A 59 -4.66 15.84 15.61
C ALA A 59 -5.37 14.64 14.96
N CYS A 60 -5.60 14.66 13.64
CA CYS A 60 -6.16 13.53 12.90
C CYS A 60 -5.25 12.29 12.95
N VAL A 61 -3.93 12.44 12.74
CA VAL A 61 -2.97 11.32 12.85
C VAL A 61 -3.02 10.70 14.24
N LEU A 62 -2.99 11.51 15.30
CA LEU A 62 -3.06 11.03 16.67
C LEU A 62 -4.39 10.33 16.97
N GLY A 63 -5.52 10.85 16.46
CA GLY A 63 -6.82 10.22 16.57
C GLY A 63 -6.87 8.86 15.88
N VAL A 64 -6.26 8.73 14.68
CA VAL A 64 -6.15 7.44 13.98
C VAL A 64 -5.32 6.44 14.80
N VAL A 65 -4.18 6.85 15.34
CA VAL A 65 -3.34 6.00 16.19
C VAL A 65 -4.11 5.52 17.42
N GLU A 66 -4.85 6.41 18.09
CA GLU A 66 -5.69 6.04 19.24
C GLU A 66 -6.75 5.01 18.86
N GLN A 67 -7.43 5.21 17.73
CA GLN A 67 -8.44 4.28 17.24
C GLN A 67 -7.87 2.93 16.82
N LEU A 68 -6.68 2.91 16.20
CA LEU A 68 -5.96 1.66 15.90
C LEU A 68 -5.54 0.94 17.19
N ALA A 69 -5.02 1.66 18.18
CA ALA A 69 -4.64 1.09 19.47
C ALA A 69 -5.82 0.44 20.20
N LYS A 70 -6.99 1.08 20.20
CA LYS A 70 -8.22 0.53 20.79
C LYS A 70 -8.69 -0.79 20.15
N ARG A 71 -8.41 -0.99 18.85
CA ARG A 71 -8.83 -2.16 18.07
C ARG A 71 -7.77 -3.24 17.98
N ALA A 72 -6.56 -2.94 18.40
CA ALA A 72 -5.47 -3.89 18.40
C ALA A 72 -5.80 -5.10 19.28
N ARG A 73 -5.56 -6.29 18.72
CA ARG A 73 -5.62 -7.56 19.45
C ARG A 73 -4.23 -8.10 19.60
N HIS A 74 -4.03 -8.89 20.63
CA HIS A 74 -2.73 -9.43 21.00
C HIS A 74 -2.82 -10.94 21.19
N ASP A 75 -1.81 -11.64 20.69
CA ASP A 75 -1.54 -13.04 21.00
C ASP A 75 -0.03 -13.26 21.20
N ASN A 76 0.41 -14.53 21.28
CA ASN A 76 1.82 -14.86 21.49
C ASN A 76 2.73 -14.50 20.30
N ALA A 77 2.18 -14.30 19.12
CA ALA A 77 2.91 -13.91 17.90
C ALA A 77 3.08 -12.39 17.78
N GLY A 78 2.18 -11.62 18.40
CA GLY A 78 2.28 -10.16 18.35
C GLY A 78 0.94 -9.44 18.38
N VAL A 79 0.82 -8.42 17.50
CA VAL A 79 -0.35 -7.52 17.41
C VAL A 79 -1.02 -7.68 16.06
N PHE A 80 -2.34 -7.70 16.05
CA PHE A 80 -3.13 -7.78 14.83
C PHE A 80 -4.48 -7.06 14.95
N TRP A 81 -5.12 -6.84 13.80
CA TRP A 81 -6.47 -6.28 13.71
C TRP A 81 -7.38 -7.28 13.03
N TRP A 82 -8.57 -7.47 13.60
CA TRP A 82 -9.56 -8.37 13.06
C TRP A 82 -10.40 -7.68 11.99
N THR A 83 -10.51 -8.31 10.82
CA THR A 83 -11.41 -7.88 9.76
C THR A 83 -12.72 -8.67 9.88
N PRO A 84 -13.84 -8.01 10.19
CA PRO A 84 -15.13 -8.70 10.34
C PRO A 84 -15.64 -9.20 8.99
N VAL A 85 -16.55 -10.19 9.04
CA VAL A 85 -17.24 -10.69 7.84
C VAL A 85 -18.01 -9.54 7.18
N PRO A 86 -17.71 -9.18 5.91
CA PRO A 86 -18.52 -8.23 5.20
C PRO A 86 -19.94 -8.77 5.01
N ARG A 87 -20.98 -8.00 5.31
CA ARG A 87 -22.39 -8.43 5.17
C ARG A 87 -22.74 -8.95 3.76
N ARG A 88 -21.93 -8.66 2.75
CA ARG A 88 -22.16 -8.96 1.34
C ARG A 88 -21.19 -10.00 0.74
N HIS A 89 -20.29 -10.58 1.54
CA HIS A 89 -19.31 -11.54 1.03
C HIS A 89 -19.49 -12.90 1.73
N PRO A 90 -20.30 -13.81 1.18
CA PRO A 90 -20.65 -15.06 1.83
C PRO A 90 -19.46 -16.04 2.00
N TYR A 91 -18.33 -15.75 1.35
CA TYR A 91 -17.13 -16.60 1.37
C TYR A 91 -16.01 -16.09 2.28
N TRP A 92 -16.19 -14.93 2.95
CA TRP A 92 -15.20 -14.41 3.89
C TRP A 92 -15.60 -14.82 5.32
N PRO A 93 -14.85 -15.71 5.96
CA PRO A 93 -15.22 -16.21 7.30
C PRO A 93 -14.94 -15.23 8.44
N GLY A 94 -14.38 -14.05 8.15
CA GLY A 94 -13.75 -13.18 9.13
C GLY A 94 -12.35 -13.69 9.49
N GLY A 95 -11.46 -12.80 9.88
CA GLY A 95 -10.08 -13.19 10.17
C GLY A 95 -9.14 -12.00 10.21
N VAL A 96 -7.85 -12.30 10.15
CA VAL A 96 -6.82 -11.29 9.98
C VAL A 96 -6.46 -11.23 8.50
N ASP A 97 -6.76 -10.10 7.88
CA ASP A 97 -6.39 -9.81 6.49
C ASP A 97 -4.94 -9.36 6.42
N LEU A 98 -4.13 -9.96 5.53
CA LEU A 98 -2.71 -9.67 5.35
C LEU A 98 -2.41 -8.82 4.10
N GLY A 99 -3.42 -8.20 3.51
CA GLY A 99 -3.25 -7.28 2.39
C GLY A 99 -2.72 -5.91 2.80
N VAL A 100 -2.11 -5.21 1.85
CA VAL A 100 -1.80 -3.78 1.99
C VAL A 100 -3.09 -2.96 1.94
N ALA A 101 -4.00 -3.32 1.04
CA ALA A 101 -5.23 -2.58 0.80
C ALA A 101 -6.23 -2.68 1.96
N HIS A 102 -6.47 -3.88 2.47
CA HIS A 102 -7.55 -4.13 3.44
C HIS A 102 -7.09 -4.74 4.77
N GLY A 103 -5.80 -4.98 4.94
CA GLY A 103 -5.25 -5.74 6.06
C GLY A 103 -4.24 -5.02 6.92
N ILE A 104 -3.65 -5.83 7.79
CA ILE A 104 -2.63 -5.42 8.75
C ILE A 104 -1.41 -4.79 8.08
N VAL A 105 -1.06 -5.23 6.86
CA VAL A 105 0.14 -4.77 6.18
C VAL A 105 0.05 -3.29 5.82
N GLY A 106 -1.14 -2.76 5.52
CA GLY A 106 -1.32 -1.31 5.31
C GLY A 106 -1.10 -0.47 6.58
N VAL A 107 -1.35 -1.04 7.76
CA VAL A 107 -1.13 -0.36 9.05
C VAL A 107 0.36 -0.20 9.37
N ILE A 108 1.20 -1.16 8.98
CA ILE A 108 2.63 -1.19 9.30
C ILE A 108 3.38 0.06 8.81
N PRO A 109 3.39 0.42 7.51
CA PRO A 109 4.11 1.61 7.03
C PRO A 109 3.48 2.92 7.51
N PHE A 110 2.17 2.96 7.76
CA PHE A 110 1.53 4.10 8.39
C PHE A 110 2.10 4.34 9.80
N LEU A 111 2.13 3.32 10.66
CA LEU A 111 2.69 3.44 12.01
C LEU A 111 4.19 3.77 11.98
N ALA A 112 4.95 3.17 11.07
CA ALA A 112 6.37 3.47 10.91
C ALA A 112 6.60 4.95 10.56
N ARG A 113 5.77 5.50 9.68
CA ARG A 113 5.83 6.92 9.32
C ARG A 113 5.49 7.83 10.50
N VAL A 114 4.44 7.51 11.25
CA VAL A 114 4.07 8.24 12.48
C VAL A 114 5.21 8.21 13.50
N HIS A 115 5.86 7.04 13.68
CA HIS A 115 7.03 6.90 14.55
C HIS A 115 8.20 7.79 14.11
N ARG A 116 8.54 7.78 12.81
CA ARG A 116 9.60 8.62 12.23
C ARG A 116 9.37 10.11 12.49
N LEU A 117 8.11 10.55 12.50
CA LEU A 117 7.74 11.94 12.80
C LEU A 117 7.80 12.28 14.30
N GLY A 118 8.15 11.32 15.16
CA GLY A 118 8.25 11.51 16.61
C GLY A 118 6.90 11.55 17.33
N LEU A 119 5.80 11.17 16.65
CA LEU A 119 4.45 11.23 17.20
C LEU A 119 4.09 9.96 17.97
N ALA A 120 3.45 10.10 19.13
CA ALA A 120 2.88 9.04 19.95
C ALA A 120 3.79 7.77 20.09
N GLN A 121 5.11 7.95 20.17
CA GLN A 121 6.11 6.88 20.09
C GLN A 121 5.86 5.74 21.10
N GLY A 122 5.42 6.08 22.31
CA GLY A 122 5.11 5.09 23.35
C GLY A 122 3.95 4.15 23.01
N THR A 123 3.04 4.57 22.10
CA THR A 123 1.94 3.74 21.60
C THR A 123 2.30 3.11 20.26
N VAL A 124 2.90 3.89 19.37
CA VAL A 124 3.13 3.49 17.97
C VAL A 124 4.19 2.39 17.87
N ARG A 125 5.31 2.52 18.59
CA ARG A 125 6.42 1.55 18.48
C ARG A 125 6.01 0.13 18.91
N PRO A 126 5.36 -0.09 20.06
CA PRO A 126 4.89 -1.43 20.44
C PRO A 126 3.85 -2.02 19.47
N LEU A 127 2.94 -1.20 18.94
CA LEU A 127 1.97 -1.66 17.94
C LEU A 127 2.66 -2.09 16.65
N LEU A 128 3.62 -1.31 16.19
CA LEU A 128 4.38 -1.57 14.98
C LEU A 128 5.23 -2.84 15.11
N ASP A 129 6.01 -2.96 16.19
CA ASP A 129 6.85 -4.14 16.45
C ASP A 129 5.99 -5.40 16.53
N GLY A 130 4.87 -5.32 17.27
CA GLY A 130 3.93 -6.43 17.38
C GLY A 130 3.28 -6.80 16.05
N ALA A 131 2.92 -5.82 15.21
CA ALA A 131 2.31 -6.07 13.91
C ALA A 131 3.28 -6.75 12.94
N VAL A 132 4.54 -6.32 12.89
CA VAL A 132 5.56 -6.96 12.06
C VAL A 132 5.87 -8.37 12.58
N SER A 133 6.01 -8.55 13.91
CA SER A 133 6.22 -9.86 14.51
C SER A 133 5.09 -10.82 14.12
N TRP A 134 3.84 -10.38 14.28
CA TRP A 134 2.67 -11.18 13.95
C TRP A 134 2.62 -11.55 12.45
N LEU A 135 2.86 -10.61 11.56
CA LEU A 135 2.91 -10.84 10.12
C LEU A 135 3.96 -11.91 9.75
N LEU A 136 5.18 -11.76 10.24
CA LEU A 136 6.29 -12.68 9.93
C LEU A 136 6.05 -14.09 10.50
N ALA A 137 5.39 -14.20 11.66
CA ALA A 137 5.03 -15.49 12.27
C ALA A 137 3.92 -16.25 11.52
N HIS A 138 3.14 -15.55 10.67
CA HIS A 138 2.03 -16.15 9.91
C HIS A 138 2.30 -16.29 8.41
N MET A 139 3.56 -16.17 8.01
CA MET A 139 3.96 -16.58 6.66
C MET A 139 3.84 -18.11 6.53
N VAL A 140 3.47 -18.57 5.33
CA VAL A 140 3.32 -19.98 5.04
C VAL A 140 4.49 -20.48 4.20
N ASP A 141 5.01 -21.66 4.55
CA ASP A 141 6.11 -22.26 3.81
C ASP A 141 5.63 -22.87 2.49
N THR A 142 6.35 -22.58 1.43
CA THR A 142 6.16 -23.19 0.11
C THR A 142 7.47 -23.77 -0.40
N ALA A 143 7.44 -24.50 -1.51
CA ALA A 143 8.64 -25.02 -2.15
C ALA A 143 9.66 -23.94 -2.54
N SER A 144 9.18 -22.69 -2.76
CA SER A 144 10.00 -21.53 -3.09
C SER A 144 10.41 -20.70 -1.86
N GLY A 145 10.07 -21.14 -0.65
CA GLY A 145 10.29 -20.46 0.61
C GLY A 145 9.03 -19.81 1.18
N PRO A 146 9.17 -19.07 2.30
CA PRO A 146 8.04 -18.44 2.96
C PRO A 146 7.36 -17.39 2.08
N THR A 147 6.02 -17.38 2.07
CA THR A 147 5.15 -16.45 1.34
C THR A 147 4.01 -15.96 2.24
N VAL A 148 3.38 -14.87 1.88
CA VAL A 148 2.28 -14.27 2.65
C VAL A 148 0.94 -14.80 2.13
N PRO A 149 0.08 -15.36 2.99
CA PRO A 149 -1.27 -15.75 2.60
C PRO A 149 -2.20 -14.53 2.49
N TYR A 150 -3.40 -14.73 1.92
CA TYR A 150 -4.42 -13.69 1.86
C TYR A 150 -4.90 -13.28 3.26
N PHE A 151 -5.17 -14.27 4.09
CA PHE A 151 -5.71 -14.07 5.44
C PHE A 151 -5.39 -15.26 6.35
N VAL A 152 -5.49 -15.02 7.65
CA VAL A 152 -5.43 -16.05 8.69
C VAL A 152 -6.76 -16.11 9.41
N THR A 153 -7.37 -17.31 9.41
CA THR A 153 -8.66 -17.58 10.06
C THR A 153 -8.62 -18.93 10.73
N GLU A 154 -9.22 -19.05 11.89
CA GLU A 154 -9.31 -20.30 12.64
C GLU A 154 -10.01 -21.39 11.81
N GLY A 155 -9.42 -22.58 11.74
CA GLY A 155 -9.98 -23.71 11.04
C GLY A 155 -9.89 -23.65 9.51
N VAL A 156 -9.21 -22.64 8.95
CA VAL A 156 -8.98 -22.51 7.48
C VAL A 156 -7.49 -22.58 7.20
N GLU A 157 -7.10 -23.50 6.31
CA GLU A 157 -5.70 -23.61 5.87
C GLU A 157 -5.33 -22.35 5.07
N PRO A 158 -4.28 -21.61 5.46
CA PRO A 158 -3.87 -20.40 4.76
C PRO A 158 -3.38 -20.72 3.35
N ALA A 159 -3.91 -20.02 2.34
CA ALA A 159 -3.48 -20.17 0.95
C ALA A 159 -2.56 -19.01 0.54
N PRO A 160 -1.45 -19.29 -0.18
CA PRO A 160 -0.57 -18.28 -0.74
C PRO A 160 -1.34 -17.25 -1.55
N ALA A 161 -1.03 -15.97 -1.36
CA ALA A 161 -1.67 -14.91 -2.12
C ALA A 161 -1.07 -14.79 -3.54
N ARG A 162 -1.82 -14.11 -4.43
CA ARG A 162 -1.34 -13.67 -5.75
C ARG A 162 -0.16 -12.71 -5.63
N SER A 163 0.52 -12.40 -6.74
CA SER A 163 1.48 -11.30 -6.79
C SER A 163 0.76 -10.00 -7.15
N ALA A 164 0.64 -9.07 -6.19
CA ALA A 164 -0.08 -7.82 -6.36
C ALA A 164 0.40 -6.74 -5.38
N TRP A 165 -0.05 -5.49 -5.59
CA TRP A 165 0.05 -4.45 -4.56
C TRP A 165 -0.89 -4.72 -3.40
N CYS A 166 -2.16 -5.00 -3.69
CA CYS A 166 -3.18 -5.15 -2.66
C CYS A 166 -2.98 -6.38 -1.77
N TYR A 167 -2.44 -7.48 -2.31
CA TYR A 167 -2.17 -8.73 -1.61
C TYR A 167 -0.89 -9.40 -2.11
N GLY A 168 -0.26 -10.16 -1.23
CA GLY A 168 0.86 -11.04 -1.53
C GLY A 168 2.22 -10.38 -1.44
N ASP A 169 3.22 -11.18 -1.76
CA ASP A 169 4.62 -10.89 -1.46
C ASP A 169 5.13 -9.54 -1.97
N PRO A 170 4.83 -9.08 -3.19
CA PRO A 170 5.36 -7.80 -3.68
C PRO A 170 4.88 -6.59 -2.87
N GLY A 171 3.56 -6.50 -2.61
CA GLY A 171 3.00 -5.40 -1.82
C GLY A 171 3.47 -5.42 -0.36
N VAL A 172 3.54 -6.62 0.23
CA VAL A 172 4.04 -6.81 1.60
C VAL A 172 5.51 -6.43 1.71
N ALA A 173 6.34 -6.85 0.75
CA ALA A 173 7.76 -6.52 0.73
C ALA A 173 7.99 -5.01 0.63
N ALA A 174 7.27 -4.31 -0.27
CA ALA A 174 7.35 -2.86 -0.39
C ALA A 174 6.96 -2.15 0.91
N ALA A 175 5.86 -2.56 1.54
CA ALA A 175 5.39 -1.99 2.81
C ALA A 175 6.38 -2.21 3.96
N LEU A 176 6.98 -3.41 4.06
CA LEU A 176 7.99 -3.72 5.08
C LEU A 176 9.31 -2.98 4.84
N LEU A 177 9.78 -2.85 3.58
CA LEU A 177 10.97 -2.06 3.24
C LEU A 177 10.79 -0.60 3.65
N LEU A 178 9.60 -0.06 3.38
CA LEU A 178 9.25 1.30 3.76
C LEU A 178 9.28 1.48 5.28
N ALA A 179 8.67 0.57 6.01
CA ALA A 179 8.64 0.58 7.46
C ALA A 179 10.06 0.42 8.06
N ALA A 180 10.84 -0.54 7.55
CA ALA A 180 12.21 -0.78 7.98
C ALA A 180 13.11 0.47 7.84
N ARG A 181 12.96 1.19 6.71
CA ARG A 181 13.68 2.45 6.46
C ARG A 181 13.26 3.55 7.43
N ASP A 182 11.95 3.68 7.71
CA ASP A 182 11.43 4.74 8.58
C ASP A 182 11.85 4.58 10.04
N VAL A 183 12.02 3.35 10.51
CA VAL A 183 12.39 3.08 11.92
C VAL A 183 13.84 2.61 12.10
N GLY A 184 14.57 2.39 11.01
CA GLY A 184 15.97 1.96 11.07
C GLY A 184 16.15 0.51 11.51
N GLU A 185 15.28 -0.44 11.06
CA GLU A 185 15.34 -1.86 11.45
C GLU A 185 15.93 -2.74 10.33
N PRO A 186 17.23 -3.07 10.37
CA PRO A 186 17.88 -3.85 9.31
C PRO A 186 17.32 -5.27 9.17
N ALA A 187 16.82 -5.88 10.26
CA ALA A 187 16.23 -7.21 10.21
C ALA A 187 14.95 -7.23 9.37
N TRP A 188 14.12 -6.19 9.48
CA TRP A 188 12.92 -6.05 8.65
C TRP A 188 13.28 -5.79 7.19
N ALA A 189 14.31 -4.97 6.95
CA ALA A 189 14.79 -4.71 5.59
C ALA A 189 15.29 -6.00 4.92
N ALA A 190 16.05 -6.83 5.65
CA ALA A 190 16.54 -8.11 5.15
C ALA A 190 15.40 -9.10 4.85
N ALA A 191 14.43 -9.22 5.75
CA ALA A 191 13.25 -10.07 5.55
C ALA A 191 12.43 -9.62 4.31
N ALA A 192 12.20 -8.31 4.19
CA ALA A 192 11.45 -7.72 3.09
C ALA A 192 12.18 -7.88 1.74
N THR A 193 13.50 -7.66 1.71
CA THR A 193 14.32 -7.86 0.49
C THR A 193 14.29 -9.33 0.07
N GLY A 194 14.44 -10.27 1.01
CA GLY A 194 14.32 -11.70 0.72
C GLY A 194 12.95 -12.07 0.14
N LEU A 195 11.87 -11.48 0.67
CA LEU A 195 10.52 -11.68 0.16
C LEU A 195 10.36 -11.10 -1.25
N ALA A 196 10.87 -9.88 -1.49
CA ALA A 196 10.84 -9.22 -2.80
C ALA A 196 11.57 -10.03 -3.89
N VAL A 197 12.77 -10.53 -3.58
CA VAL A 197 13.57 -11.35 -4.51
C VAL A 197 12.85 -12.66 -4.85
N ARG A 198 12.25 -13.34 -3.86
CA ARG A 198 11.43 -14.53 -4.12
C ARG A 198 10.20 -14.20 -4.96
N ALA A 199 9.55 -13.07 -4.69
CA ALA A 199 8.40 -12.61 -5.49
C ALA A 199 8.80 -12.34 -6.95
N ALA A 200 9.96 -11.73 -7.17
CA ALA A 200 10.52 -11.49 -8.51
C ALA A 200 10.83 -12.80 -9.27
N ALA A 201 11.25 -13.84 -8.55
CA ALA A 201 11.56 -15.15 -9.12
C ALA A 201 10.32 -16.07 -9.32
N ARG A 202 9.13 -15.65 -8.89
CA ARG A 202 7.91 -16.45 -9.04
C ARG A 202 7.58 -16.66 -10.52
N PRO A 203 7.31 -17.90 -10.99
CA PRO A 203 6.90 -18.14 -12.37
C PRO A 203 5.69 -17.30 -12.76
N HIS A 204 5.70 -16.72 -13.95
CA HIS A 204 4.71 -15.72 -14.36
C HIS A 204 3.29 -16.26 -14.39
N ASP A 205 3.11 -17.51 -14.78
CA ASP A 205 1.84 -18.25 -14.79
C ASP A 205 1.31 -18.56 -13.37
N GLN A 206 2.15 -18.39 -12.34
CA GLN A 206 1.79 -18.59 -10.93
C GLN A 206 1.57 -17.27 -10.18
N THR A 207 1.75 -16.12 -10.84
CA THR A 207 1.57 -14.79 -10.21
C THR A 207 0.11 -14.43 -10.01
N GLY A 208 -0.80 -14.97 -10.82
CA GLY A 208 -2.21 -14.59 -10.84
C GLY A 208 -2.49 -13.23 -11.50
N VAL A 209 -1.51 -12.69 -12.25
CA VAL A 209 -1.67 -11.44 -13.00
C VAL A 209 -2.34 -11.72 -14.34
N THR A 210 -3.50 -11.09 -14.58
CA THR A 210 -4.31 -11.27 -15.78
C THR A 210 -4.64 -9.97 -16.50
N ASP A 211 -4.32 -8.82 -15.89
CA ASP A 211 -4.64 -7.48 -16.38
C ASP A 211 -3.43 -6.54 -16.25
N ALA A 212 -3.60 -5.29 -16.70
CA ALA A 212 -2.56 -4.28 -16.66
C ALA A 212 -2.68 -3.29 -15.50
N GLY A 213 -3.69 -3.41 -14.64
CA GLY A 213 -4.00 -2.45 -13.59
C GLY A 213 -2.88 -2.25 -12.55
N LEU A 214 -2.99 -1.16 -11.81
CA LEU A 214 -2.03 -0.82 -10.75
C LEU A 214 -2.24 -1.67 -9.50
N CYS A 215 -3.48 -2.05 -9.18
CA CYS A 215 -3.81 -2.78 -7.95
C CYS A 215 -3.23 -4.20 -7.95
N HIS A 216 -3.47 -4.96 -9.02
CA HIS A 216 -3.12 -6.38 -9.10
C HIS A 216 -2.69 -6.84 -10.52
N GLY A 217 -2.42 -5.89 -11.39
CA GLY A 217 -1.97 -6.11 -12.75
C GLY A 217 -0.47 -5.88 -12.96
N SER A 218 -0.06 -5.95 -14.20
CA SER A 218 1.35 -5.87 -14.60
C SER A 218 1.98 -4.51 -14.33
N ALA A 219 1.26 -3.38 -14.52
CA ALA A 219 1.78 -2.04 -14.22
C ALA A 219 2.05 -1.86 -12.71
N GLY A 220 1.19 -2.43 -11.85
CA GLY A 220 1.42 -2.42 -10.41
C GLY A 220 2.68 -3.17 -10.02
N LEU A 221 2.90 -4.36 -10.57
CA LEU A 221 4.13 -5.12 -10.32
C LEU A 221 5.37 -4.41 -10.87
N ALA A 222 5.29 -3.84 -12.07
CA ALA A 222 6.37 -3.04 -12.64
C ALA A 222 6.78 -1.92 -11.69
N HIS A 223 5.81 -1.14 -11.22
CA HIS A 223 6.04 -0.03 -10.31
C HIS A 223 6.60 -0.50 -8.96
N LEU A 224 6.03 -1.53 -8.33
CA LEU A 224 6.51 -2.06 -7.06
C LEU A 224 7.96 -2.54 -7.14
N PHE A 225 8.31 -3.36 -8.14
CA PHE A 225 9.67 -3.85 -8.30
C PHE A 225 10.66 -2.73 -8.60
N ASN A 226 10.26 -1.71 -9.38
CA ASN A 226 11.12 -0.53 -9.61
C ASN A 226 11.37 0.23 -8.30
N ARG A 227 10.33 0.51 -7.50
CA ARG A 227 10.48 1.21 -6.21
C ARG A 227 11.31 0.41 -5.20
N MET A 228 11.13 -0.91 -5.16
CA MET A 228 11.95 -1.78 -4.31
C MET A 228 13.41 -1.83 -4.79
N TYR A 229 13.65 -1.83 -6.12
CA TYR A 229 15.00 -1.71 -6.66
C TYR A 229 15.68 -0.40 -6.24
N GLU A 230 14.98 0.73 -6.33
CA GLU A 230 15.52 2.03 -5.90
C GLU A 230 15.87 2.05 -4.39
N MET A 231 15.16 1.29 -3.57
CA MET A 231 15.43 1.18 -2.14
C MET A 231 16.58 0.22 -1.78
N THR A 232 16.80 -0.83 -2.58
CA THR A 232 17.67 -1.97 -2.21
C THR A 232 18.88 -2.15 -3.13
N ALA A 233 18.81 -1.63 -4.37
CA ALA A 233 19.74 -1.89 -5.45
C ALA A 233 19.89 -3.38 -5.85
N GLU A 234 18.90 -4.25 -5.50
CA GLU A 234 18.90 -5.67 -5.86
C GLU A 234 18.65 -5.87 -7.36
N PRO A 235 19.58 -6.44 -8.14
CA PRO A 235 19.45 -6.52 -9.60
C PRO A 235 18.23 -7.31 -10.06
N ALA A 236 17.83 -8.36 -9.33
CA ALA A 236 16.67 -9.18 -9.67
C ALA A 236 15.36 -8.35 -9.68
N LEU A 237 15.27 -7.31 -8.85
CA LEU A 237 14.10 -6.43 -8.83
C LEU A 237 14.05 -5.51 -10.05
N ALA A 238 15.23 -5.04 -10.55
CA ALA A 238 15.30 -4.27 -11.79
C ALA A 238 14.91 -5.13 -13.01
N GLU A 239 15.31 -6.40 -13.03
CA GLU A 239 14.94 -7.35 -14.09
C GLU A 239 13.44 -7.62 -14.06
N ALA A 240 12.86 -7.86 -12.88
CA ALA A 240 11.43 -8.04 -12.71
C ALA A 240 10.64 -6.78 -13.12
N ALA A 241 11.09 -5.58 -12.74
CA ALA A 241 10.46 -4.34 -13.15
C ALA A 241 10.40 -4.20 -14.68
N ARG A 242 11.54 -4.45 -15.38
CA ARG A 242 11.60 -4.42 -16.85
C ARG A 242 10.66 -5.43 -17.48
N PHE A 243 10.66 -6.66 -17.00
CA PHE A 243 9.75 -7.71 -17.49
C PHE A 243 8.27 -7.27 -17.40
N TRP A 244 7.87 -6.71 -16.25
CA TRP A 244 6.49 -6.30 -16.04
C TRP A 244 6.12 -5.02 -16.81
N ILE A 245 7.08 -4.12 -17.10
CA ILE A 245 6.89 -2.99 -18.04
C ILE A 245 6.58 -3.53 -19.44
N GLU A 246 7.42 -4.45 -19.96
CA GLU A 246 7.21 -5.07 -21.28
C GLU A 246 5.84 -5.76 -21.34
N ARG A 247 5.49 -6.52 -20.30
CA ARG A 247 4.19 -7.16 -20.21
C ARG A 247 3.02 -6.16 -20.18
N THR A 248 3.19 -5.02 -19.54
CA THR A 248 2.18 -3.96 -19.55
C THR A 248 1.99 -3.36 -20.94
N LEU A 249 3.08 -3.13 -21.68
CA LEU A 249 3.03 -2.63 -23.05
C LEU A 249 2.38 -3.65 -24.03
N GLU A 250 2.57 -4.95 -23.80
CA GLU A 250 1.88 -5.99 -24.57
C GLU A 250 0.36 -5.99 -24.31
N LEU A 251 -0.05 -5.83 -23.05
CA LEU A 251 -1.45 -5.82 -22.64
C LEU A 251 -2.18 -4.50 -23.04
N CYS A 252 -1.42 -3.41 -23.05
CA CYS A 252 -1.91 -2.06 -23.38
C CYS A 252 -1.08 -1.47 -24.52
N PRO A 253 -1.21 -1.98 -25.76
CA PRO A 253 -0.43 -1.47 -26.91
C PRO A 253 -0.73 0.01 -27.13
N VAL A 254 0.34 0.80 -27.20
CA VAL A 254 0.25 2.23 -27.54
C VAL A 254 -0.21 2.32 -29.00
N THR A 255 -1.40 2.83 -29.24
CA THR A 255 -1.89 3.15 -30.60
C THR A 255 -1.28 4.47 -31.05
N GLU A 256 -0.92 4.59 -32.35
CA GLU A 256 -0.37 5.82 -32.91
C GLU A 256 -1.30 7.03 -32.64
N PRO A 257 -0.73 8.25 -32.38
CA PRO A 257 -1.51 9.46 -32.24
C PRO A 257 -2.36 9.68 -33.48
N GLY A 258 -3.69 9.74 -33.34
CA GLY A 258 -4.63 9.96 -34.47
C GLY A 258 -5.34 8.72 -35.00
N ARG A 259 -4.97 7.51 -34.62
CA ARG A 259 -5.94 6.40 -34.60
C ARG A 259 -6.75 6.53 -33.33
N ASP A 260 -8.06 6.76 -33.50
CA ASP A 260 -8.99 6.58 -32.40
C ASP A 260 -8.66 5.25 -31.75
N ALA A 261 -7.97 5.33 -30.58
CA ALA A 261 -8.17 4.32 -29.59
C ALA A 261 -9.65 4.44 -29.29
N THR A 262 -10.46 3.77 -30.11
CA THR A 262 -11.87 3.62 -29.83
C THR A 262 -11.89 2.98 -28.47
N PHE A 263 -12.04 3.85 -27.46
CA PHE A 263 -12.65 3.46 -26.22
C PHE A 263 -13.96 2.83 -26.63
N THR A 264 -13.91 1.56 -27.00
CA THR A 264 -15.14 0.77 -27.07
C THR A 264 -15.68 0.80 -25.65
N ASP A 265 -16.98 0.86 -25.49
CA ASP A 265 -17.66 0.69 -24.19
C ASP A 265 -17.19 -0.56 -23.42
N ALA A 266 -16.38 -1.42 -24.05
CA ALA A 266 -15.71 -2.59 -23.49
C ALA A 266 -14.33 -2.27 -22.86
N GLY A 267 -13.81 -1.02 -22.95
CA GLY A 267 -12.46 -0.68 -22.46
C GLY A 267 -11.34 -1.44 -23.20
N TRP A 268 -10.09 -1.20 -22.84
CA TRP A 268 -9.03 -2.16 -23.13
C TRP A 268 -9.33 -3.44 -22.34
N PRO A 269 -9.31 -4.63 -22.94
CA PRO A 269 -9.62 -5.88 -22.25
C PRO A 269 -8.79 -6.09 -20.97
N ALA A 270 -7.64 -5.42 -20.88
CA ALA A 270 -6.68 -5.50 -19.80
C ALA A 270 -6.81 -4.36 -18.75
N CYS A 271 -7.74 -3.40 -18.90
CA CYS A 271 -7.96 -2.31 -17.96
C CYS A 271 -9.46 -2.11 -17.73
N GLN A 272 -9.85 -1.97 -16.45
CA GLN A 272 -11.25 -1.72 -16.08
C GLN A 272 -11.52 -0.22 -15.97
N GLY A 273 -11.85 0.43 -17.09
CA GLY A 273 -12.19 1.86 -17.12
C GLY A 273 -10.98 2.79 -16.97
N SER A 274 -11.22 4.01 -16.47
CA SER A 274 -10.22 5.09 -16.36
C SER A 274 -9.66 5.30 -14.94
N GLY A 275 -10.04 4.47 -13.98
CA GLY A 275 -9.66 4.64 -12.56
C GLY A 275 -8.17 4.44 -12.28
N LEU A 276 -7.76 4.84 -11.05
CA LEU A 276 -6.38 4.70 -10.60
C LEU A 276 -5.96 3.23 -10.40
N LEU A 277 -6.75 2.45 -9.68
CA LEU A 277 -6.30 1.12 -9.24
C LEU A 277 -6.40 0.06 -10.35
N GLU A 278 -7.47 0.07 -11.13
CA GLU A 278 -7.76 -0.98 -12.12
C GLU A 278 -7.83 -0.44 -13.55
N GLY A 279 -7.74 0.88 -13.72
CA GLY A 279 -7.93 1.56 -14.98
C GLY A 279 -6.67 2.15 -15.59
N THR A 280 -6.88 2.81 -16.74
CA THR A 280 -5.80 3.37 -17.57
C THR A 280 -5.02 4.50 -16.90
N ALA A 281 -5.62 5.25 -15.96
CA ALA A 281 -4.90 6.29 -15.24
C ALA A 281 -3.75 5.73 -14.40
N GLY A 282 -3.97 4.61 -13.69
CA GLY A 282 -2.92 3.95 -12.93
C GLY A 282 -1.80 3.38 -13.80
N VAL A 283 -2.17 2.79 -14.94
CA VAL A 283 -1.19 2.30 -15.94
C VAL A 283 -0.33 3.46 -16.45
N ALA A 284 -0.95 4.58 -16.83
CA ALA A 284 -0.23 5.75 -17.34
C ALA A 284 0.75 6.32 -16.29
N LEU A 285 0.31 6.44 -15.04
CA LEU A 285 1.17 6.91 -13.94
C LEU A 285 2.34 5.96 -13.65
N ALA A 286 2.13 4.64 -13.72
CA ALA A 286 3.22 3.68 -13.57
C ALA A 286 4.23 3.76 -14.73
N MET A 287 3.76 3.94 -15.96
CA MET A 287 4.62 4.11 -17.13
C MET A 287 5.39 5.44 -17.09
N GLU A 288 4.76 6.53 -16.65
CA GLU A 288 5.42 7.82 -16.42
C GLU A 288 6.55 7.67 -15.40
N ALA A 289 6.26 7.04 -14.25
CA ALA A 289 7.25 6.78 -13.21
C ALA A 289 8.43 5.93 -13.69
N ALA A 290 8.19 4.98 -14.60
CA ALA A 290 9.24 4.14 -15.17
C ALA A 290 10.09 4.84 -16.26
N SER A 291 9.55 5.88 -16.91
CA SER A 291 10.17 6.54 -18.06
C SER A 291 10.75 7.92 -17.76
N THR A 292 10.53 8.46 -16.58
CA THR A 292 10.98 9.81 -16.19
C THR A 292 11.79 9.77 -14.89
N THR A 293 12.48 10.87 -14.60
CA THR A 293 13.17 11.07 -13.32
C THR A 293 12.32 11.85 -12.31
N VAL A 294 11.05 12.08 -12.64
CA VAL A 294 10.11 12.77 -11.76
C VAL A 294 9.69 11.83 -10.64
N GLU A 295 9.86 12.28 -9.38
CA GLU A 295 9.44 11.48 -8.23
C GLU A 295 7.92 11.27 -8.24
N PRO A 296 7.42 10.01 -8.25
CA PRO A 296 6.00 9.71 -8.36
C PRO A 296 5.29 9.89 -7.01
N LEU A 297 5.06 11.15 -6.60
CA LEU A 297 4.47 11.50 -5.30
C LEU A 297 3.09 10.86 -5.06
N TRP A 298 2.40 10.48 -6.12
CA TRP A 298 1.09 9.84 -6.05
C TRP A 298 1.13 8.46 -5.37
N ASP A 299 2.27 7.75 -5.42
CA ASP A 299 2.37 6.42 -4.85
C ASP A 299 2.47 6.39 -3.32
N GLN A 300 2.62 7.56 -2.69
CA GLN A 300 2.56 7.68 -1.23
C GLN A 300 1.21 7.26 -0.66
N MET A 301 0.12 7.52 -1.40
CA MET A 301 -1.22 7.09 -1.00
C MET A 301 -1.38 5.57 -1.00
N LEU A 302 -0.53 4.86 -1.76
CA LEU A 302 -0.49 3.40 -1.83
C LEU A 302 0.53 2.79 -0.84
N LEU A 303 1.19 3.61 -0.04
CA LEU A 303 2.23 3.19 0.89
C LEU A 303 3.38 2.42 0.21
N VAL A 304 3.75 2.85 -1.01
CA VAL A 304 4.84 2.28 -1.79
C VAL A 304 6.13 3.08 -1.64
N SER A 305 6.01 4.40 -1.44
CA SER A 305 7.18 5.27 -1.22
C SER A 305 7.01 6.26 -0.08
N ASN A 306 8.14 6.78 0.36
CA ASN A 306 8.22 7.95 1.23
C ASN A 306 9.07 9.00 0.55
N VAL A 307 8.50 10.11 0.17
CA VAL A 307 9.31 11.29 -0.08
C VAL A 307 9.91 11.74 1.23
N GLY A 308 11.23 11.77 1.28
CA GLY A 308 11.92 12.29 2.44
C GLY A 308 11.47 13.72 2.71
N THR A 309 11.19 14.05 3.96
CA THR A 309 10.88 15.42 4.43
C THR A 309 12.03 16.41 4.18
N ALA A 310 13.17 15.96 3.68
CA ALA A 310 14.36 16.77 3.38
C ALA A 310 14.21 17.68 2.14
N GLY A 311 13.21 17.49 1.28
CA GLY A 311 13.05 18.26 0.04
C GLY A 311 12.18 19.51 0.12
N ARG A 312 11.49 19.78 1.23
CA ARG A 312 10.57 20.94 1.33
C ARG A 312 11.14 22.19 2.01
N HIS A 313 12.42 22.20 2.38
CA HIS A 313 13.03 23.36 3.04
C HIS A 313 14.04 24.14 2.18
N SER A 314 14.07 23.88 0.88
CA SER A 314 14.90 24.66 -0.02
C SER A 314 14.17 24.95 -1.34
N ARG A 315 13.22 25.90 -1.31
CA ARG A 315 12.95 26.88 -2.37
C ARG A 315 12.03 27.96 -1.86
#